data_c454182675a949f1546a1293d06e0deb
#
_entry.id   c454182675a949f1546a1293d06e0deb
#
_cell.length_a   1.000
_cell.length_b   1.000
_cell.length_c   1.000
_cell.angle_alpha   90.00
_cell.angle_beta   90.00
_cell.angle_gamma   90.00
#
_symmetry.space_group_name_H-M   'P 1'
#
loop_
_entity.id
_entity.type
_entity.pdbx_description
1 polymer ?
#
loop_
_entity_poly.entity_id
_entity_poly.type
_entity_poly.pdbx_seq_one_letter_code
_entity_poly.pdbx_strand_id
1 'polypeptide(L)'
;MGSGLRRALSLLLLLLAQPSRLAAGCPAPCGCAGTRVDCGRRGLTQASLPTAFPPDTTELVLTGNNLTALPPGLLDSLPLLSTAYLDGNPWRCDCHLVPLRAWLADRPERAPYRDLRCAAPRALRGRLLLYLAEEELRAACGPGALCWGALAAQLLLLGLGLLHALLLLLLLCRLRRLRARARARATYPLSPTTPLVGETAGAREF
;
A
#
# COMPACT_ATOMS: atom_id res chain seq x y z
N MET A 1 38.91 34.69 4.12
CA MET A 1 37.82 35.11 5.04
C MET A 1 36.41 34.99 4.46
N GLY A 2 36.12 34.07 3.55
CA GLY A 2 34.81 33.98 2.85
C GLY A 2 33.94 32.77 3.24
N SER A 3 34.46 31.77 3.97
CA SER A 3 33.74 30.51 4.27
C SER A 3 32.79 30.59 5.47
N GLY A 4 33.11 31.46 6.44
CA GLY A 4 32.27 31.65 7.64
C GLY A 4 30.97 32.40 7.33
N LEU A 5 31.06 33.42 6.48
CA LEU A 5 29.90 34.23 6.11
C LEU A 5 28.86 33.44 5.29
N ARG A 6 29.30 32.56 4.39
CA ARG A 6 28.41 31.69 3.60
C ARG A 6 27.71 30.67 4.48
N ARG A 7 28.39 30.09 5.48
CA ARG A 7 27.77 29.16 6.45
C ARG A 7 26.78 29.86 7.37
N ALA A 8 27.10 31.09 7.82
CA ALA A 8 26.18 31.89 8.61
C ALA A 8 24.92 32.29 7.82
N LEU A 9 25.08 32.67 6.54
CA LEU A 9 23.95 33.00 5.66
C LEU A 9 23.06 31.77 5.37
N SER A 10 23.67 30.58 5.16
CA SER A 10 22.89 29.35 4.97
C SER A 10 22.10 28.93 6.21
N LEU A 11 22.69 29.08 7.40
CA LEU A 11 21.99 28.83 8.66
C LEU A 11 20.87 29.82 8.91
N LEU A 12 21.09 31.12 8.56
CA LEU A 12 20.05 32.15 8.68
C LEU A 12 18.90 31.89 7.71
N LEU A 13 19.18 31.47 6.46
CA LEU A 13 18.17 31.08 5.48
C LEU A 13 17.41 29.84 5.90
N LEU A 14 18.07 28.84 6.54
CA LEU A 14 17.40 27.67 7.11
C LEU A 14 16.51 28.00 8.31
N LEU A 15 16.91 29.00 9.13
CA LEU A 15 16.09 29.50 10.23
C LEU A 15 14.90 30.35 9.75
N LEU A 16 15.05 31.05 8.63
CA LEU A 16 13.95 31.83 8.01
C LEU A 16 13.02 30.95 7.16
N ALA A 17 13.47 29.79 6.72
CA ALA A 17 12.67 28.77 6.03
C ALA A 17 11.86 27.87 6.99
N GLN A 18 11.57 28.34 8.21
CA GLN A 18 10.54 27.70 9.01
C GLN A 18 9.24 27.80 8.22
N PRO A 19 8.61 26.68 7.80
CA PRO A 19 7.28 26.76 7.25
C PRO A 19 6.44 27.45 8.32
N SER A 20 5.98 28.66 8.01
CA SER A 20 4.97 29.33 8.82
C SER A 20 3.89 28.29 8.99
N ARG A 21 3.71 27.73 10.20
CA ARG A 21 2.51 27.02 10.55
C ARG A 21 1.42 28.09 10.44
N LEU A 22 0.90 28.24 9.23
CA LEU A 22 -0.36 28.93 9.01
C LEU A 22 -1.29 28.27 10.02
N ALA A 23 -1.68 29.02 11.04
CA ALA A 23 -2.73 28.60 11.94
C ALA A 23 -3.86 28.15 11.03
N ALA A 24 -4.14 26.83 11.02
CA ALA A 24 -5.14 26.29 10.12
C ALA A 24 -6.42 27.04 10.46
N GLY A 25 -6.85 27.91 9.54
CA GLY A 25 -8.10 28.64 9.68
C GLY A 25 -9.24 27.64 9.85
N CYS A 26 -10.40 28.12 10.28
CA CYS A 26 -11.57 27.24 10.41
C CYS A 26 -11.85 26.53 9.08
N PRO A 27 -11.84 25.20 9.03
CA PRO A 27 -12.01 24.48 7.78
C PRO A 27 -13.48 24.56 7.32
N ALA A 28 -13.70 24.99 6.06
CA ALA A 28 -15.04 24.90 5.49
C ALA A 28 -15.49 23.42 5.35
N PRO A 29 -16.77 23.09 5.61
CA PRO A 29 -17.90 23.96 5.92
C PRO A 29 -18.16 24.12 7.43
N CYS A 30 -17.16 23.91 8.28
CA CYS A 30 -17.31 23.97 9.74
C CYS A 30 -17.32 25.41 10.26
N GLY A 31 -17.81 25.62 11.48
CA GLY A 31 -17.71 26.85 12.22
C GLY A 31 -16.76 26.67 13.40
N CYS A 32 -15.97 27.70 13.74
CA CYS A 32 -15.05 27.66 14.86
C CYS A 32 -15.39 28.72 15.90
N ALA A 33 -15.33 28.34 17.16
CA ALA A 33 -15.51 29.22 18.31
C ALA A 33 -14.42 28.89 19.34
N GLY A 34 -13.36 29.70 19.37
CA GLY A 34 -12.17 29.39 20.16
C GLY A 34 -11.57 28.04 19.72
N THR A 35 -11.39 27.13 20.65
CA THR A 35 -10.83 25.80 20.41
C THR A 35 -11.89 24.73 20.04
N ARG A 36 -13.15 25.14 19.90
CA ARG A 36 -14.25 24.26 19.47
C ARG A 36 -14.48 24.40 17.98
N VAL A 37 -14.47 23.28 17.27
CA VAL A 37 -14.79 23.19 15.83
C VAL A 37 -16.12 22.47 15.66
N ASP A 38 -17.11 23.15 15.09
CA ASP A 38 -18.45 22.63 14.87
C ASP A 38 -18.69 22.34 13.40
N CYS A 39 -18.71 21.07 13.05
CA CYS A 39 -19.04 20.52 11.73
C CYS A 39 -20.37 19.75 11.76
N GLY A 40 -21.19 19.93 12.81
CA GLY A 40 -22.43 19.18 12.99
C GLY A 40 -23.47 19.48 11.91
N ARG A 41 -24.24 18.45 11.53
CA ARG A 41 -25.38 18.55 10.59
C ARG A 41 -25.06 19.22 9.25
N ARG A 42 -23.87 18.96 8.72
CA ARG A 42 -23.40 19.49 7.42
C ARG A 42 -23.52 18.47 6.29
N GLY A 43 -24.09 17.27 6.56
CA GLY A 43 -24.19 16.20 5.58
C GLY A 43 -22.81 15.63 5.16
N LEU A 44 -21.80 15.78 6.01
CA LEU A 44 -20.44 15.36 5.71
C LEU A 44 -20.33 13.85 5.54
N THR A 45 -19.60 13.44 4.52
CA THR A 45 -19.18 12.06 4.29
C THR A 45 -17.68 11.96 4.57
N GLN A 46 -17.14 10.75 4.58
CA GLN A 46 -15.69 10.56 4.71
C GLN A 46 -14.89 11.33 3.63
N ALA A 47 -15.42 11.44 2.41
CA ALA A 47 -14.76 12.12 1.30
C ALA A 47 -14.82 13.66 1.38
N SER A 48 -15.87 14.20 2.03
CA SER A 48 -16.09 15.65 2.17
C SER A 48 -15.68 16.21 3.53
N LEU A 49 -15.25 15.34 4.46
CA LEU A 49 -14.73 15.75 5.76
C LEU A 49 -13.41 16.49 5.57
N PRO A 50 -13.21 17.64 6.23
CA PRO A 50 -11.91 18.32 6.22
C PRO A 50 -10.78 17.39 6.65
N THR A 51 -9.66 17.45 5.94
CA THR A 51 -8.49 16.60 6.20
C THR A 51 -7.60 17.14 7.33
N ALA A 52 -7.76 18.40 7.69
CA ALA A 52 -7.01 19.05 8.75
C ALA A 52 -7.91 19.99 9.55
N PHE A 53 -7.68 20.01 10.85
CA PHE A 53 -8.34 20.90 11.83
C PHE A 53 -7.26 21.72 12.56
N PRO A 54 -7.63 22.85 13.19
CA PRO A 54 -6.69 23.61 14.01
C PRO A 54 -6.06 22.72 15.11
N PRO A 55 -4.73 22.78 15.30
CA PRO A 55 -4.03 21.91 16.25
C PRO A 55 -4.38 22.18 17.71
N ASP A 56 -4.95 23.32 18.00
CA ASP A 56 -5.46 23.75 19.31
C ASP A 56 -6.91 23.30 19.57
N THR A 57 -7.52 22.52 18.67
CA THR A 57 -8.88 22.02 18.83
C THR A 57 -9.00 21.14 20.07
N THR A 58 -9.87 21.52 20.99
CA THR A 58 -10.21 20.74 22.20
C THR A 58 -11.53 20.01 22.07
N GLU A 59 -12.47 20.55 21.29
CA GLU A 59 -13.78 19.94 21.03
C GLU A 59 -14.04 19.89 19.54
N LEU A 60 -14.42 18.71 19.05
CA LEU A 60 -14.77 18.47 17.64
C LEU A 60 -16.19 17.94 17.54
N VAL A 61 -17.09 18.71 16.90
CA VAL A 61 -18.48 18.32 16.71
C VAL A 61 -18.68 17.80 15.30
N LEU A 62 -19.02 16.51 15.19
CA LEU A 62 -19.31 15.80 13.94
C LEU A 62 -20.72 15.20 13.93
N THR A 63 -21.54 15.57 14.93
CA THR A 63 -22.89 15.02 15.14
C THR A 63 -23.80 15.21 13.93
N GLY A 64 -24.61 14.18 13.61
CA GLY A 64 -25.67 14.29 12.60
C GLY A 64 -25.17 14.42 11.17
N ASN A 65 -24.06 13.77 10.83
CA ASN A 65 -23.51 13.72 9.50
C ASN A 65 -23.72 12.34 8.85
N ASN A 66 -23.17 12.14 7.67
CA ASN A 66 -23.20 10.88 6.91
C ASN A 66 -21.85 10.12 6.99
N LEU A 67 -21.19 10.21 8.14
CA LEU A 67 -19.90 9.57 8.35
C LEU A 67 -20.06 8.06 8.61
N THR A 68 -19.42 7.25 7.81
CA THR A 68 -19.36 5.80 7.99
C THR A 68 -18.08 5.35 8.71
N ALA A 69 -17.01 6.12 8.57
CA ALA A 69 -15.73 5.99 9.25
C ALA A 69 -15.06 7.36 9.31
N LEU A 70 -14.01 7.48 10.13
CA LEU A 70 -13.11 8.65 10.10
C LEU A 70 -11.83 8.30 9.34
N PRO A 71 -11.20 9.28 8.67
CA PRO A 71 -9.87 9.10 8.11
C PRO A 71 -8.89 8.64 9.19
N PRO A 72 -8.00 7.69 8.89
CA PRO A 72 -6.96 7.26 9.82
C PRO A 72 -6.10 8.43 10.28
N GLY A 73 -5.80 8.50 11.58
CA GLY A 73 -4.96 9.55 12.14
C GLY A 73 -5.62 10.91 12.33
N LEU A 74 -6.89 11.10 11.93
CA LEU A 74 -7.58 12.38 12.07
C LEU A 74 -7.63 12.85 13.53
N LEU A 75 -8.06 12.00 14.44
CA LEU A 75 -8.16 12.33 15.86
C LEU A 75 -6.78 12.37 16.53
N ASP A 76 -5.84 11.56 16.07
CA ASP A 76 -4.47 11.51 16.58
C ASP A 76 -3.67 12.77 16.20
N SER A 77 -4.06 13.43 15.11
CA SER A 77 -3.47 14.71 14.69
C SER A 77 -3.85 15.90 15.58
N LEU A 78 -4.78 15.72 16.52
CA LEU A 78 -5.31 16.74 17.42
C LEU A 78 -4.87 16.46 18.87
N PRO A 79 -3.69 16.90 19.27
CA PRO A 79 -3.08 16.53 20.56
C PRO A 79 -3.86 17.07 21.78
N LEU A 80 -4.60 18.16 21.60
CA LEU A 80 -5.39 18.78 22.66
C LEU A 80 -6.86 18.35 22.65
N LEU A 81 -7.27 17.46 21.75
CA LEU A 81 -8.65 17.03 21.62
C LEU A 81 -9.09 16.23 22.86
N SER A 82 -9.99 16.83 23.64
CA SER A 82 -10.60 16.19 24.80
C SER A 82 -11.88 15.45 24.45
N THR A 83 -12.72 16.04 23.62
CA THR A 83 -14.04 15.51 23.30
C THR A 83 -14.36 15.59 21.81
N ALA A 84 -14.85 14.48 21.24
CA ALA A 84 -15.40 14.43 19.89
C ALA A 84 -16.89 14.02 19.98
N TYR A 85 -17.78 14.84 19.45
CA TYR A 85 -19.22 14.54 19.40
C TYR A 85 -19.51 13.83 18.09
N LEU A 86 -19.85 12.53 18.16
CA LEU A 86 -19.88 11.60 17.02
C LEU A 86 -21.28 11.04 16.74
N ASP A 87 -22.28 11.45 17.52
CA ASP A 87 -23.64 10.91 17.47
C ASP A 87 -24.35 11.15 16.13
N GLY A 88 -25.36 10.32 15.84
CA GLY A 88 -26.20 10.50 14.64
C GLY A 88 -25.46 10.31 13.33
N ASN A 89 -24.40 9.51 13.31
CA ASN A 89 -23.71 9.10 12.09
C ASN A 89 -23.96 7.61 11.80
N PRO A 90 -24.04 7.20 10.52
CA PRO A 90 -24.27 5.81 10.13
C PRO A 90 -22.95 5.00 10.16
N TRP A 91 -22.38 4.80 11.34
CA TRP A 91 -21.09 4.12 11.51
C TRP A 91 -21.08 2.72 10.90
N ARG A 92 -20.06 2.44 10.09
CA ARG A 92 -19.80 1.11 9.54
C ARG A 92 -18.75 0.41 10.39
N CYS A 93 -19.20 -0.57 11.19
CA CYS A 93 -18.35 -1.32 12.10
C CYS A 93 -17.59 -2.44 11.41
N ASP A 94 -16.54 -2.07 10.69
CA ASP A 94 -15.58 -2.95 10.05
C ASP A 94 -14.14 -2.50 10.37
N CYS A 95 -13.13 -3.03 9.70
CA CYS A 95 -11.73 -2.71 9.97
C CYS A 95 -11.40 -1.22 9.83
N HIS A 96 -12.16 -0.44 9.06
CA HIS A 96 -11.95 1.01 8.94
C HIS A 96 -12.32 1.75 10.23
N LEU A 97 -13.09 1.10 11.13
CA LEU A 97 -13.47 1.68 12.41
C LEU A 97 -12.49 1.36 13.55
N VAL A 98 -11.52 0.45 13.33
CA VAL A 98 -10.53 0.06 14.34
C VAL A 98 -9.78 1.25 14.92
N PRO A 99 -9.30 2.24 14.14
CA PRO A 99 -8.62 3.42 14.69
C PRO A 99 -9.54 4.24 15.62
N LEU A 100 -10.80 4.48 15.22
CA LEU A 100 -11.76 5.18 16.08
C LEU A 100 -12.05 4.40 17.36
N ARG A 101 -12.20 3.07 17.26
CA ARG A 101 -12.44 2.22 18.44
C ARG A 101 -11.25 2.26 19.42
N ALA A 102 -10.02 2.23 18.91
CA ALA A 102 -8.81 2.37 19.72
C ALA A 102 -8.76 3.73 20.40
N TRP A 103 -8.99 4.82 19.67
CA TRP A 103 -9.05 6.17 20.23
C TRP A 103 -10.09 6.30 21.35
N LEU A 104 -11.29 5.73 21.15
CA LEU A 104 -12.35 5.73 22.18
C LEU A 104 -11.99 4.92 23.43
N ALA A 105 -11.19 3.85 23.29
CA ALA A 105 -10.75 3.03 24.41
C ALA A 105 -9.86 3.80 25.39
N ASP A 106 -9.04 4.72 24.85
CA ASP A 106 -8.10 5.53 25.62
C ASP A 106 -8.75 6.75 26.30
N ARG A 107 -10.05 7.00 26.06
CA ARG A 107 -10.73 8.14 26.68
C ARG A 107 -11.19 7.83 28.08
N PRO A 108 -10.83 8.69 29.07
CA PRO A 108 -11.32 8.54 30.46
C PRO A 108 -12.82 8.82 30.53
N GLU A 109 -13.30 9.82 29.79
CA GLU A 109 -14.73 10.19 29.74
C GLU A 109 -15.43 9.39 28.64
N ARG A 110 -16.31 8.46 29.02
CA ARG A 110 -17.05 7.59 28.11
C ARG A 110 -18.50 8.00 27.91
N ALA A 111 -19.00 8.93 28.71
CA ALA A 111 -20.40 9.34 28.66
C ALA A 111 -20.85 9.81 27.28
N PRO A 112 -20.08 10.62 26.54
CA PRO A 112 -20.45 11.07 25.18
C PRO A 112 -20.53 9.97 24.13
N TYR A 113 -19.96 8.78 24.41
CA TYR A 113 -19.78 7.72 23.40
C TYR A 113 -20.63 6.48 23.64
N ARG A 114 -21.37 6.43 24.77
CA ARG A 114 -22.10 5.22 25.20
C ARG A 114 -23.21 4.80 24.25
N ASP A 115 -23.75 5.74 23.46
CA ASP A 115 -24.90 5.50 22.58
C ASP A 115 -24.50 5.39 21.11
N LEU A 116 -23.20 5.41 20.78
CA LEU A 116 -22.70 5.20 19.43
C LEU A 116 -23.01 3.76 18.97
N ARG A 117 -23.74 3.63 17.84
CA ARG A 117 -24.20 2.35 17.33
C ARG A 117 -23.75 2.11 15.89
N CYS A 118 -23.55 0.85 15.57
CA CYS A 118 -23.28 0.40 14.21
C CYS A 118 -24.53 0.50 13.33
N ALA A 119 -24.41 1.08 12.15
CA ALA A 119 -25.44 1.04 11.10
C ALA A 119 -25.20 -0.12 10.13
N ALA A 120 -23.95 -0.54 9.94
CA ALA A 120 -23.51 -1.63 9.08
C ALA A 120 -22.26 -2.31 9.67
N PRO A 121 -21.92 -3.53 9.24
CA PRO A 121 -22.69 -4.48 8.43
C PRO A 121 -23.92 -5.03 9.17
N ARG A 122 -24.75 -5.81 8.48
CA ARG A 122 -25.99 -6.38 9.08
C ARG A 122 -25.73 -7.17 10.35
N ALA A 123 -24.65 -7.93 10.42
CA ALA A 123 -24.27 -8.75 11.58
C ALA A 123 -24.02 -7.93 12.85
N LEU A 124 -23.56 -6.67 12.72
CA LEU A 124 -23.22 -5.80 13.83
C LEU A 124 -24.19 -4.64 14.00
N ARG A 125 -25.25 -4.54 13.16
CA ARG A 125 -26.19 -3.44 13.22
C ARG A 125 -26.85 -3.31 14.59
N GLY A 126 -26.90 -2.08 15.11
CA GLY A 126 -27.46 -1.74 16.43
C GLY A 126 -26.57 -2.02 17.61
N ARG A 127 -25.45 -2.74 17.42
CA ARG A 127 -24.49 -2.98 18.51
C ARG A 127 -23.79 -1.68 18.91
N LEU A 128 -23.49 -1.56 20.17
CA LEU A 128 -22.78 -0.41 20.73
C LEU A 128 -21.29 -0.50 20.37
N LEU A 129 -20.78 0.57 19.79
CA LEU A 129 -19.41 0.64 19.25
C LEU A 129 -18.34 0.46 20.33
N LEU A 130 -18.55 1.03 21.51
CA LEU A 130 -17.63 0.91 22.65
C LEU A 130 -17.38 -0.53 23.13
N TYR A 131 -18.36 -1.41 22.95
CA TYR A 131 -18.32 -2.79 23.45
C TYR A 131 -17.94 -3.82 22.37
N LEU A 132 -17.60 -3.35 21.16
CA LEU A 132 -17.11 -4.25 20.12
C LEU A 132 -15.66 -4.63 20.37
N ALA A 133 -15.36 -5.92 20.27
CA ALA A 133 -13.99 -6.38 20.24
C ALA A 133 -13.34 -6.01 18.90
N GLU A 134 -12.04 -5.78 18.92
CA GLU A 134 -11.31 -5.44 17.69
C GLU A 134 -11.35 -6.57 16.67
N GLU A 135 -11.34 -7.81 17.14
CA GLU A 135 -11.45 -9.02 16.31
C GLU A 135 -12.79 -9.08 15.56
N GLU A 136 -13.88 -8.61 16.19
CA GLU A 136 -15.19 -8.54 15.54
C GLU A 136 -15.19 -7.51 14.40
N LEU A 137 -14.54 -6.36 14.60
CA LEU A 137 -14.37 -5.34 13.58
C LEU A 137 -13.51 -5.85 12.41
N ARG A 138 -12.43 -6.54 12.71
CA ARG A 138 -11.54 -7.13 11.70
C ARG A 138 -12.21 -8.27 10.93
N ALA A 139 -12.98 -9.13 11.62
CA ALA A 139 -13.73 -10.20 10.99
C ALA A 139 -14.85 -9.69 10.06
N ALA A 140 -15.39 -8.51 10.34
CA ALA A 140 -16.40 -7.85 9.50
C ALA A 140 -15.82 -7.27 8.21
N CYS A 141 -14.50 -7.16 8.10
CA CYS A 141 -13.82 -6.95 6.84
C CYS A 141 -13.75 -8.29 6.13
N GLY A 142 -14.57 -8.49 5.10
CA GLY A 142 -14.38 -9.64 4.23
C GLY A 142 -12.91 -9.76 3.78
N PRO A 143 -12.45 -10.89 3.25
CA PRO A 143 -11.11 -11.07 2.76
C PRO A 143 -10.81 -9.94 1.77
N GLY A 144 -10.05 -8.97 2.23
CA GLY A 144 -9.84 -7.73 1.49
C GLY A 144 -9.23 -8.02 0.13
N ALA A 145 -9.59 -7.24 -0.86
CA ALA A 145 -9.04 -7.29 -2.23
C ALA A 145 -7.49 -7.31 -2.23
N LEU A 146 -6.86 -6.79 -1.18
CA LEU A 146 -5.42 -6.86 -0.94
C LEU A 146 -4.87 -8.28 -0.75
N CYS A 147 -5.59 -9.17 -0.03
CA CYS A 147 -5.15 -10.56 0.13
C CYS A 147 -5.26 -11.34 -1.20
N TRP A 148 -6.31 -11.11 -1.97
CA TRP A 148 -6.47 -11.72 -3.29
C TRP A 148 -5.44 -11.20 -4.29
N GLY A 149 -5.16 -9.90 -4.28
CA GLY A 149 -4.13 -9.29 -5.12
C GLY A 149 -2.73 -9.83 -4.80
N ALA A 150 -2.39 -9.96 -3.52
CA ALA A 150 -1.10 -10.52 -3.09
C ALA A 150 -0.96 -12.00 -3.49
N LEU A 151 -2.01 -12.81 -3.27
CA LEU A 151 -2.04 -14.21 -3.69
C LEU A 151 -1.93 -14.35 -5.21
N ALA A 152 -2.68 -13.56 -5.97
CA ALA A 152 -2.62 -13.56 -7.42
C ALA A 152 -1.23 -13.18 -7.93
N ALA A 153 -0.60 -12.14 -7.38
CA ALA A 153 0.76 -11.73 -7.72
C ALA A 153 1.78 -12.83 -7.40
N GLN A 154 1.65 -13.50 -6.25
CA GLN A 154 2.53 -14.57 -5.84
C GLN A 154 2.40 -15.81 -6.74
N LEU A 155 1.17 -16.19 -7.11
CA LEU A 155 0.93 -17.27 -8.05
C LEU A 155 1.46 -16.96 -9.45
N LEU A 156 1.36 -15.72 -9.89
CA LEU A 156 1.87 -15.25 -11.18
C LEU A 156 3.40 -15.30 -11.22
N LEU A 157 4.08 -14.86 -10.16
CA LEU A 157 5.53 -14.96 -10.02
C LEU A 157 6.02 -16.41 -10.00
N LEU A 158 5.33 -17.30 -9.28
CA LEU A 158 5.63 -18.73 -9.27
C LEU A 158 5.45 -19.34 -10.66
N GLY A 159 4.37 -19.01 -11.36
CA GLY A 159 4.11 -19.47 -12.73
C GLY A 159 5.20 -19.03 -13.71
N LEU A 160 5.60 -17.76 -13.66
CA LEU A 160 6.70 -17.23 -14.47
C LEU A 160 8.04 -17.92 -14.14
N GLY A 161 8.31 -18.16 -12.85
CA GLY A 161 9.52 -18.88 -12.42
C GLY A 161 9.57 -20.29 -12.94
N LEU A 162 8.47 -21.05 -12.86
CA LEU A 162 8.36 -22.40 -13.41
C LEU A 162 8.51 -22.43 -14.93
N LEU A 163 7.89 -21.48 -15.63
CA LEU A 163 8.02 -21.36 -17.09
C LEU A 163 9.49 -21.09 -17.48
N HIS A 164 10.15 -20.19 -16.76
CA HIS A 164 11.56 -19.88 -17.01
C HIS A 164 12.46 -21.09 -16.76
N ALA A 165 12.24 -21.83 -15.67
CA ALA A 165 12.98 -23.06 -15.38
C ALA A 165 12.77 -24.13 -16.46
N LEU A 166 11.54 -24.28 -16.97
CA LEU A 166 11.22 -25.20 -18.06
C LEU A 166 11.95 -24.81 -19.36
N LEU A 167 11.93 -23.53 -19.71
CA LEU A 167 12.63 -23.03 -20.89
C LEU A 167 14.15 -23.27 -20.79
N LEU A 168 14.75 -23.02 -19.63
CA LEU A 168 16.17 -23.31 -19.40
C LEU A 168 16.47 -24.81 -19.54
N LEU A 169 15.61 -25.67 -18.98
CA LEU A 169 15.76 -27.11 -19.10
C LEU A 169 15.71 -27.57 -20.57
N LEU A 170 14.74 -27.05 -21.33
CA LEU A 170 14.59 -27.35 -22.75
C LEU A 170 15.82 -26.86 -23.55
N LEU A 171 16.35 -25.69 -23.28
CA LEU A 171 17.56 -25.16 -23.88
C LEU A 171 18.79 -26.05 -23.57
N LEU A 172 18.95 -26.44 -22.30
CA LEU A 172 20.02 -27.36 -21.90
C LEU A 172 19.90 -28.73 -22.59
N CYS A 173 18.69 -29.28 -22.68
CA CYS A 173 18.46 -30.52 -23.44
C CYS A 173 18.78 -30.36 -24.91
N ARG A 174 18.40 -29.25 -25.55
CA ARG A 174 18.79 -28.96 -26.95
C ARG A 174 20.30 -28.85 -27.12
N LEU A 175 20.95 -28.08 -26.23
CA LEU A 175 22.42 -27.96 -26.28
C LEU A 175 23.13 -29.29 -26.07
N ARG A 176 22.67 -30.13 -25.14
CA ARG A 176 23.21 -31.50 -24.95
C ARG A 176 23.05 -32.34 -26.22
N ARG A 177 21.87 -32.30 -26.86
CA ARG A 177 21.63 -33.01 -28.12
C ARG A 177 22.53 -32.52 -29.26
N LEU A 178 22.72 -31.18 -29.37
CA LEU A 178 23.63 -30.61 -30.37
C LEU A 178 25.08 -30.99 -30.12
N ARG A 179 25.54 -30.95 -28.87
CA ARG A 179 26.89 -31.40 -28.50
C ARG A 179 27.10 -32.91 -28.79
N ALA A 180 26.09 -33.74 -28.50
CA ALA A 180 26.14 -35.16 -28.83
C ALA A 180 26.25 -35.38 -30.33
N ARG A 181 25.46 -34.65 -31.16
CA ARG A 181 25.54 -34.73 -32.64
C ARG A 181 26.88 -34.22 -33.16
N ALA A 182 27.44 -33.14 -32.58
CA ALA A 182 28.76 -32.65 -32.97
C ALA A 182 29.88 -33.65 -32.66
N ARG A 183 29.81 -34.31 -31.49
CA ARG A 183 30.77 -35.38 -31.14
C ARG A 183 30.64 -36.59 -32.06
N ALA A 184 29.43 -37.02 -32.41
CA ALA A 184 29.21 -38.13 -33.34
C ALA A 184 29.74 -37.83 -34.74
N ARG A 185 29.70 -36.57 -35.18
CA ARG A 185 30.30 -36.15 -36.47
C ARG A 185 31.83 -36.11 -36.41
N ALA A 186 32.41 -35.74 -35.27
CA ALA A 186 33.88 -35.70 -35.09
C ALA A 186 34.52 -37.09 -34.98
N THR A 187 33.74 -38.11 -34.62
CA THR A 187 34.20 -39.51 -34.54
C THR A 187 34.05 -40.30 -35.85
N TYR A 188 33.52 -39.70 -36.94
CA TYR A 188 33.56 -40.34 -38.25
C TYR A 188 34.95 -40.14 -38.80
N PRO A 189 35.77 -41.21 -38.94
CA PRO A 189 37.09 -41.08 -39.60
C PRO A 189 36.83 -40.73 -41.05
N LEU A 190 37.56 -39.71 -41.54
CA LEU A 190 37.69 -39.43 -42.99
C LEU A 190 38.13 -40.73 -43.64
N SER A 191 37.28 -41.26 -44.49
CA SER A 191 37.64 -42.42 -45.37
C SER A 191 38.98 -42.13 -46.02
N PRO A 192 39.95 -43.06 -45.96
CA PRO A 192 41.24 -42.83 -46.62
C PRO A 192 41.00 -42.61 -48.08
N THR A 193 41.57 -41.53 -48.63
CA THR A 193 41.64 -41.18 -50.02
C THR A 193 42.11 -42.39 -50.82
N THR A 194 41.32 -42.83 -51.81
CA THR A 194 41.76 -43.77 -52.85
C THR A 194 43.01 -43.20 -53.48
N PRO A 195 44.12 -44.01 -53.61
CA PRO A 195 45.32 -43.55 -54.31
C PRO A 195 44.98 -43.43 -55.78
N LEU A 196 45.33 -42.29 -56.41
CA LEU A 196 45.33 -42.10 -57.85
C LEU A 196 46.36 -43.07 -58.41
N VAL A 197 45.90 -44.10 -59.13
CA VAL A 197 46.75 -44.95 -59.97
C VAL A 197 47.26 -44.10 -61.09
N GLY A 198 48.58 -43.83 -61.08
CA GLY A 198 49.30 -43.19 -62.18
C GLY A 198 49.38 -44.16 -63.35
N GLU A 199 48.81 -43.75 -64.44
CA GLU A 199 48.94 -44.42 -65.73
C GLU A 199 50.24 -44.02 -66.29
N THR A 200 51.17 -44.96 -66.25
CA THR A 200 52.45 -44.86 -66.96
C THR A 200 52.27 -45.23 -68.42
N ALA A 201 52.53 -44.29 -69.27
CA ALA A 201 52.73 -44.48 -70.73
C ALA A 201 53.78 -45.55 -71.02
N GLY A 202 53.37 -46.58 -71.72
CA GLY A 202 54.31 -47.51 -72.34
C GLY A 202 54.38 -47.25 -73.84
N ALA A 203 55.48 -46.73 -74.25
CA ALA A 203 55.90 -46.65 -75.66
C ALA A 203 56.35 -48.01 -76.14
N ARG A 204 56.06 -48.31 -77.40
CA ARG A 204 56.93 -49.06 -78.32
C ARG A 204 56.25 -49.30 -79.68
N GLU A 205 56.85 -48.81 -80.73
CA GLU A 205 57.83 -49.44 -81.70
C GLU A 205 57.28 -50.69 -82.41
N PHE A 206 57.29 -50.48 -83.56
CA PHE A 206 57.39 -51.10 -84.90
C PHE A 206 56.19 -50.92 -85.76
#